data_defbc71d25d2330ae30d901b43fd685f
#
_entry.id   defbc71d25d2330ae30d901b43fd685f
#
_cell.length_a   1.000
_cell.length_b   1.000
_cell.length_c   1.000
_cell.angle_alpha   90.00
_cell.angle_beta   90.00
_cell.angle_gamma   90.00
#
_symmetry.space_group_name_H-M   'P 1'
#
loop_
_entity.id
_entity.type
_entity.pdbx_description
1 polymer ?
#
loop_
_entity_poly.entity_id
_entity_poly.type
_entity_poly.pdbx_seq_one_letter_code
_entity_poly.pdbx_strand_id
1 'polypeptide(L)'
;DLYISIVSFKSFKRGGGIELEILQQPGMIYSHATELLNQLERDDVWSQTCEIEDKTEFIQRADYFVKGILLENIILSETYKCYQTIDKKRFYVSQLSVGVQEGLSNSEADLIIVDREKKESYLFEIKHSDKVVDRQTRHLQNEDFINYVSENFAPVKKCCVIYNGQPTKIDSIDYLNAEKFLMTVH
;
A
#
# COMPACT_ATOMS: atom_id res chain seq x y z
N ASP A 1 -19.87 -22.93 -2.74
CA ASP A 1 -19.69 -21.97 -1.62
C ASP A 1 -18.41 -21.21 -1.87
N LEU A 2 -18.55 -19.94 -2.24
CA LEU A 2 -17.41 -19.03 -2.35
C LEU A 2 -17.02 -18.62 -0.92
N TYR A 3 -15.97 -19.23 -0.37
CA TYR A 3 -15.38 -18.77 0.88
C TYR A 3 -14.61 -17.48 0.61
N ILE A 4 -15.21 -16.36 0.96
CA ILE A 4 -14.50 -15.07 1.01
C ILE A 4 -13.68 -15.09 2.28
N SER A 5 -12.38 -15.26 2.14
CA SER A 5 -11.46 -15.20 3.26
C SER A 5 -11.02 -13.76 3.45
N ILE A 6 -11.24 -13.21 4.64
CA ILE A 6 -10.84 -11.87 5.04
C ILE A 6 -9.64 -12.00 5.98
N VAL A 7 -8.58 -11.26 5.71
CA VAL A 7 -7.46 -11.11 6.64
C VAL A 7 -7.63 -9.78 7.37
N SER A 8 -7.79 -9.85 8.67
CA SER A 8 -7.87 -8.66 9.52
C SER A 8 -6.47 -8.24 9.95
N PHE A 9 -6.10 -7.00 9.66
CA PHE A 9 -4.90 -6.36 10.16
C PHE A 9 -5.28 -5.33 11.21
N LYS A 10 -4.54 -5.30 12.31
CA LYS A 10 -4.58 -4.15 13.20
C LYS A 10 -3.65 -3.09 12.62
N SER A 11 -4.21 -2.13 11.91
CA SER A 11 -3.49 -0.91 11.58
C SER A 11 -3.14 -0.21 12.90
N PHE A 12 -1.86 0.12 13.08
CA PHE A 12 -1.44 0.90 14.24
C PHE A 12 -1.93 2.34 14.05
N LYS A 13 -2.99 2.70 14.80
CA LYS A 13 -3.41 4.07 14.97
C LYS A 13 -3.44 4.34 16.46
N ARG A 14 -2.60 5.26 16.94
CA ARG A 14 -2.63 5.67 18.35
C ARG A 14 -4.01 6.24 18.68
N GLY A 15 -4.68 5.70 19.69
CA GLY A 15 -6.03 6.16 20.09
C GLY A 15 -7.20 5.31 19.61
N GLY A 16 -6.96 4.19 18.98
CA GLY A 16 -7.97 3.24 18.53
C GLY A 16 -7.55 2.61 17.21
N GLY A 17 -7.06 1.38 17.25
CA GLY A 17 -6.68 0.66 16.04
C GLY A 17 -7.88 0.50 15.11
N ILE A 18 -7.74 0.91 13.86
CA ILE A 18 -8.68 0.50 12.81
C ILE A 18 -8.27 -0.91 12.42
N GLU A 19 -9.19 -1.85 12.55
CA GLU A 19 -9.00 -3.17 11.98
C GLU A 19 -9.15 -3.02 10.46
N LEU A 20 -8.07 -3.22 9.73
CA LEU A 20 -8.08 -3.18 8.27
C LEU A 20 -8.44 -4.59 7.78
N GLU A 21 -9.59 -4.73 7.18
CA GLU A 21 -10.02 -5.98 6.56
C GLU A 21 -9.59 -6.00 5.10
N ILE A 22 -8.73 -6.94 4.73
CA ILE A 22 -8.30 -7.14 3.36
C ILE A 22 -8.83 -8.47 2.84
N LEU A 23 -9.47 -8.44 1.68
CA LEU A 23 -9.88 -9.66 1.01
C LEU A 23 -8.64 -10.45 0.58
N GLN A 24 -8.60 -11.75 0.92
CA GLN A 24 -7.50 -12.63 0.50
C GLN A 24 -7.43 -12.84 -1.03
N GLN A 25 -8.50 -12.45 -1.73
CA GLN A 25 -8.56 -12.45 -3.18
C GLN A 25 -8.75 -11.02 -3.70
N PRO A 26 -7.73 -10.20 -3.68
CA PRO A 26 -7.86 -8.79 -4.09
C PRO A 26 -8.27 -8.63 -5.55
N GLY A 27 -8.03 -9.63 -6.40
CA GLY A 27 -8.53 -9.67 -7.77
C GLY A 27 -10.05 -9.62 -7.90
N MET A 28 -10.81 -10.04 -6.87
CA MET A 28 -12.28 -9.90 -6.88
C MET A 28 -12.71 -8.44 -6.83
N ILE A 29 -12.04 -7.62 -6.02
CA ILE A 29 -12.32 -6.17 -5.96
C ILE A 29 -12.06 -5.54 -7.33
N TYR A 30 -10.95 -5.91 -7.97
CA TYR A 30 -10.61 -5.41 -9.30
C TYR A 30 -11.66 -5.82 -10.36
N SER A 31 -12.10 -7.09 -10.34
CA SER A 31 -13.12 -7.58 -11.26
C SER A 31 -14.46 -6.86 -11.10
N HIS A 32 -14.89 -6.63 -9.86
CA HIS A 32 -16.13 -5.87 -9.60
C HIS A 32 -16.00 -4.40 -10.01
N ALA A 33 -14.89 -3.75 -9.71
CA ALA A 33 -14.65 -2.37 -10.11
C ALA A 33 -14.62 -2.24 -11.64
N THR A 34 -13.96 -3.17 -12.34
CA THR A 34 -13.91 -3.20 -13.80
C THR A 34 -15.31 -3.37 -14.40
N GLU A 35 -16.14 -4.27 -13.83
CA GLU A 35 -17.51 -4.45 -14.30
C GLU A 35 -18.36 -3.19 -14.09
N LEU A 36 -18.24 -2.54 -12.93
CA LEU A 36 -18.94 -1.28 -12.66
C LEU A 36 -18.50 -0.16 -13.64
N LEU A 37 -17.23 -0.05 -13.95
CA LEU A 37 -16.73 0.91 -14.94
C LEU A 37 -17.26 0.59 -16.34
N ASN A 38 -17.31 -0.68 -16.74
CA ASN A 38 -17.90 -1.12 -18.00
C ASN A 38 -19.41 -0.81 -18.09
N GLN A 39 -20.15 -0.99 -16.98
CA GLN A 39 -21.56 -0.64 -16.91
C GLN A 39 -21.77 0.87 -17.04
N LEU A 40 -20.95 1.68 -16.34
CA LEU A 40 -20.99 3.12 -16.42
C LEU A 40 -20.67 3.62 -17.83
N GLU A 41 -19.70 3.01 -18.52
CA GLU A 41 -19.35 3.33 -19.90
C GLU A 41 -20.52 3.11 -20.88
N ARG A 42 -21.36 2.11 -20.60
CA ARG A 42 -22.55 1.76 -21.40
C ARG A 42 -23.80 2.51 -20.98
N ASP A 43 -23.76 3.29 -19.91
CA ASP A 43 -24.92 4.02 -19.41
C ASP A 43 -25.31 5.18 -20.35
N ASP A 44 -26.54 5.12 -20.85
CA ASP A 44 -27.04 6.10 -21.83
C ASP A 44 -27.19 7.50 -21.22
N VAL A 45 -27.58 7.61 -19.94
CA VAL A 45 -27.76 8.89 -19.25
C VAL A 45 -26.42 9.58 -19.09
N TRP A 46 -25.42 8.84 -18.61
CA TRP A 46 -24.06 9.37 -18.49
C TRP A 46 -23.47 9.71 -19.85
N SER A 47 -23.79 8.91 -20.87
CA SER A 47 -23.36 9.14 -22.26
C SER A 47 -23.95 10.39 -22.87
N GLN A 48 -25.12 10.82 -22.43
CA GLN A 48 -25.78 12.03 -22.93
C GLN A 48 -25.40 13.29 -22.13
N THR A 49 -24.94 13.16 -20.90
CA THR A 49 -24.73 14.29 -19.99
C THR A 49 -23.26 14.67 -19.82
N CYS A 50 -22.34 13.82 -20.26
CA CYS A 50 -20.90 14.02 -20.06
C CYS A 50 -20.16 14.03 -21.40
N GLU A 51 -19.20 14.93 -21.58
CA GLU A 51 -18.34 14.95 -22.76
C GLU A 51 -17.51 13.67 -22.87
N ILE A 52 -17.19 13.25 -24.08
CA ILE A 52 -16.47 11.97 -24.32
C ILE A 52 -15.08 12.00 -23.68
N GLU A 53 -14.39 13.15 -23.75
CA GLU A 53 -13.06 13.32 -23.17
C GLU A 53 -13.10 13.20 -21.64
N ASP A 54 -14.08 13.83 -20.98
CA ASP A 54 -14.26 13.76 -19.53
C ASP A 54 -14.55 12.34 -19.05
N LYS A 55 -15.34 11.58 -19.82
CA LYS A 55 -15.62 10.16 -19.54
C LYS A 55 -14.36 9.31 -19.60
N THR A 56 -13.61 9.47 -20.68
CA THR A 56 -12.38 8.71 -20.90
C THR A 56 -11.38 8.99 -19.79
N GLU A 57 -11.22 10.26 -19.41
CA GLU A 57 -10.33 10.66 -18.32
C GLU A 57 -10.80 10.09 -16.99
N PHE A 58 -12.11 10.14 -16.70
CA PHE A 58 -12.67 9.57 -15.48
C PHE A 58 -12.41 8.06 -15.37
N ILE A 59 -12.72 7.31 -16.43
CA ILE A 59 -12.53 5.85 -16.46
C ILE A 59 -11.04 5.50 -16.26
N GLN A 60 -10.14 6.19 -16.96
CA GLN A 60 -8.71 5.97 -16.82
C GLN A 60 -8.19 6.26 -15.40
N ARG A 61 -8.65 7.35 -14.79
CA ARG A 61 -8.30 7.71 -13.40
C ARG A 61 -8.85 6.70 -12.41
N ALA A 62 -10.09 6.26 -12.59
CA ALA A 62 -10.71 5.26 -11.71
C ALA A 62 -10.02 3.90 -11.82
N ASP A 63 -9.71 3.43 -13.03
CA ASP A 63 -8.95 2.19 -13.25
C ASP A 63 -7.55 2.27 -12.63
N TYR A 64 -6.85 3.38 -12.82
CA TYR A 64 -5.54 3.60 -12.21
C TYR A 64 -5.60 3.57 -10.68
N PHE A 65 -6.61 4.21 -10.09
CA PHE A 65 -6.83 4.23 -8.64
C PHE A 65 -7.12 2.82 -8.09
N VAL A 66 -8.00 2.07 -8.77
CA VAL A 66 -8.34 0.69 -8.36
C VAL A 66 -7.12 -0.24 -8.46
N LYS A 67 -6.29 -0.09 -9.50
CA LYS A 67 -5.03 -0.83 -9.63
C LYS A 67 -4.02 -0.48 -8.54
N GLY A 68 -4.00 0.77 -8.08
CA GLY A 68 -3.20 1.20 -6.93
C GLY A 68 -3.60 0.45 -5.66
N ILE A 69 -4.87 0.50 -5.30
CA ILE A 69 -5.42 -0.23 -4.14
C ILE A 69 -5.17 -1.74 -4.25
N LEU A 70 -5.36 -2.31 -5.44
CA LEU A 70 -5.11 -3.72 -5.68
C LEU A 70 -3.66 -4.09 -5.39
N LEU A 71 -2.69 -3.31 -5.89
CA LEU A 71 -1.27 -3.55 -5.67
C LEU A 71 -0.90 -3.47 -4.19
N GLU A 72 -1.38 -2.44 -3.49
CA GLU A 72 -1.18 -2.28 -2.05
C GLU A 72 -1.70 -3.48 -1.27
N ASN A 73 -2.93 -3.92 -1.56
CA ASN A 73 -3.57 -5.06 -0.91
C ASN A 73 -2.82 -6.38 -1.18
N ILE A 74 -2.36 -6.59 -2.41
CA ILE A 74 -1.57 -7.79 -2.76
C ILE A 74 -0.25 -7.80 -1.96
N ILE A 75 0.51 -6.71 -2.03
CA ILE A 75 1.81 -6.62 -1.36
C ILE A 75 1.65 -6.78 0.15
N LEU A 76 0.70 -6.09 0.76
CA LEU A 76 0.47 -6.16 2.20
C LEU A 76 0.05 -7.56 2.63
N SER A 77 -0.92 -8.20 1.92
CA SER A 77 -1.43 -9.52 2.26
C SER A 77 -0.37 -10.61 2.10
N GLU A 78 0.38 -10.61 1.00
CA GLU A 78 1.39 -11.64 0.75
C GLU A 78 2.59 -11.48 1.69
N THR A 79 3.01 -10.24 1.94
CA THR A 79 4.06 -9.96 2.94
C THR A 79 3.64 -10.44 4.34
N TYR A 80 2.41 -10.13 4.74
CA TYR A 80 1.87 -10.58 6.03
C TYR A 80 1.86 -12.10 6.14
N LYS A 81 1.32 -12.81 5.15
CA LYS A 81 1.27 -14.28 5.13
C LYS A 81 2.67 -14.90 5.24
N CYS A 82 3.63 -14.39 4.45
CA CYS A 82 5.00 -14.86 4.47
C CYS A 82 5.60 -14.73 5.88
N TYR A 83 5.59 -13.54 6.45
CA TYR A 83 6.21 -13.30 7.75
C TYR A 83 5.47 -13.95 8.92
N GLN A 84 4.15 -14.12 8.83
CA GLN A 84 3.38 -14.91 9.81
C GLN A 84 3.73 -16.40 9.75
N THR A 85 4.06 -16.91 8.58
CA THR A 85 4.49 -18.32 8.40
C THR A 85 5.90 -18.52 8.91
N ILE A 86 6.81 -17.56 8.71
CA ILE A 86 8.20 -17.64 9.20
C ILE A 86 8.23 -17.58 10.73
N ASP A 87 7.79 -16.48 11.31
CA ASP A 87 7.72 -16.28 12.78
C ASP A 87 6.89 -15.04 13.15
N LYS A 88 5.64 -15.26 13.52
CA LYS A 88 4.73 -14.18 13.94
C LYS A 88 5.12 -13.46 15.24
N LYS A 89 5.98 -14.06 16.07
CA LYS A 89 6.45 -13.42 17.31
C LYS A 89 7.61 -12.47 17.03
N ARG A 90 8.42 -12.83 16.05
CA ARG A 90 9.57 -12.05 15.61
C ARG A 90 9.15 -10.87 14.74
N PHE A 91 8.27 -11.10 13.76
CA PHE A 91 7.91 -10.08 12.80
C PHE A 91 6.58 -9.41 13.13
N TYR A 92 6.56 -8.10 12.97
CA TYR A 92 5.35 -7.31 12.92
C TYR A 92 5.23 -6.70 11.51
N VAL A 93 4.10 -6.94 10.86
CA VAL A 93 3.80 -6.46 9.51
C VAL A 93 2.45 -5.76 9.54
N SER A 94 2.39 -4.52 9.08
CA SER A 94 1.16 -3.72 9.07
C SER A 94 1.27 -2.55 8.10
N GLN A 95 0.18 -1.84 7.92
CA GLN A 95 0.16 -0.46 7.45
C GLN A 95 0.33 0.46 8.66
N LEU A 96 0.98 1.61 8.47
CA LEU A 96 1.20 2.58 9.54
C LEU A 96 0.70 3.97 9.09
N SER A 97 -0.21 4.54 9.87
CA SER A 97 -0.66 5.92 9.70
C SER A 97 -0.55 6.66 11.03
N VAL A 98 0.10 7.82 11.01
CA VAL A 98 0.33 8.67 12.18
C VAL A 98 -0.32 10.03 11.94
N GLY A 99 -1.24 10.42 12.81
CA GLY A 99 -2.07 11.62 12.63
C GLY A 99 -1.52 12.88 13.30
N VAL A 100 -2.15 14.01 12.98
CA VAL A 100 -1.82 15.37 13.49
C VAL A 100 -1.86 15.50 15.02
N GLN A 101 -2.59 14.63 15.73
CA GLN A 101 -2.70 14.67 17.20
C GLN A 101 -1.36 14.40 17.92
N GLU A 102 -0.35 13.98 17.19
CA GLU A 102 0.97 13.64 17.70
C GLU A 102 2.02 14.70 17.36
N GLY A 103 1.60 15.87 16.87
CA GLY A 103 2.50 16.94 16.45
C GLY A 103 3.18 16.69 15.10
N LEU A 104 2.82 15.58 14.45
CA LEU A 104 3.30 15.22 13.13
C LEU A 104 2.30 15.68 12.06
N SER A 105 2.77 16.12 10.91
CA SER A 105 1.94 16.18 9.71
C SER A 105 1.46 14.76 9.39
N ASN A 106 0.21 14.57 8.95
CA ASN A 106 -0.27 13.24 8.53
C ASN A 106 0.79 12.53 7.70
N SER A 107 1.37 11.50 8.29
CA SER A 107 2.41 10.70 7.66
C SER A 107 2.01 9.24 7.70
N GLU A 108 2.27 8.53 6.62
CA GLU A 108 1.89 7.13 6.47
C GLU A 108 2.99 6.34 5.77
N ALA A 109 3.01 5.05 6.03
CA ALA A 109 3.72 4.08 5.24
C ALA A 109 2.73 2.97 4.87
N ASP A 110 2.67 2.64 3.58
CA ASP A 110 1.74 1.63 3.06
C ASP A 110 2.07 0.24 3.62
N LEU A 111 3.34 0.02 3.98
CA LEU A 111 3.78 -1.20 4.64
C LEU A 111 4.93 -0.89 5.61
N ILE A 112 4.83 -1.41 6.84
CA ILE A 112 5.93 -1.47 7.80
C ILE A 112 6.23 -2.94 8.13
N ILE A 113 7.51 -3.28 8.14
CA ILE A 113 8.02 -4.57 8.63
C ILE A 113 8.97 -4.28 9.79
N VAL A 114 8.70 -4.86 10.96
CA VAL A 114 9.58 -4.75 12.13
C VAL A 114 10.13 -6.12 12.48
N ASP A 115 11.44 -6.28 12.42
CA ASP A 115 12.14 -7.44 12.95
C ASP A 115 12.50 -7.18 14.43
N ARG A 116 11.73 -7.76 15.31
CA ARG A 116 11.90 -7.58 16.78
C ARG A 116 13.19 -8.18 17.32
N GLU A 117 13.70 -9.21 16.67
CA GLU A 117 14.94 -9.87 17.05
C GLU A 117 16.14 -9.00 16.68
N LYS A 118 16.17 -8.49 15.44
CA LYS A 118 17.22 -7.59 14.99
C LYS A 118 17.05 -6.15 15.49
N LYS A 119 15.86 -5.81 16.01
CA LYS A 119 15.47 -4.46 16.39
C LYS A 119 15.65 -3.48 15.22
N GLU A 120 15.09 -3.81 14.07
CA GLU A 120 15.14 -3.02 12.86
C GLU A 120 13.74 -2.86 12.28
N SER A 121 13.45 -1.67 11.74
CA SER A 121 12.22 -1.36 11.00
C SER A 121 12.52 -1.06 9.54
N TYR A 122 11.59 -1.44 8.67
CA TYR A 122 11.63 -1.21 7.23
C TYR A 122 10.32 -0.54 6.83
N LEU A 123 10.41 0.59 6.13
CA LEU A 123 9.25 1.37 5.68
C LEU A 123 9.12 1.29 4.17
N PHE A 124 7.90 1.10 3.71
CA PHE A 124 7.61 0.99 2.29
C PHE A 124 6.44 1.89 1.90
N GLU A 125 6.61 2.56 0.78
CA GLU A 125 5.56 3.21 0.00
C GLU A 125 5.27 2.33 -1.21
N ILE A 126 4.00 2.14 -1.58
CA ILE A 126 3.60 1.27 -2.69
C ILE A 126 2.94 2.12 -3.77
N LYS A 127 3.42 2.06 -5.00
CA LYS A 127 2.89 2.87 -6.10
C LYS A 127 2.65 2.06 -7.35
N HIS A 128 1.43 2.12 -7.85
CA HIS A 128 1.07 1.58 -9.15
C HIS A 128 1.55 2.53 -10.26
N SER A 129 2.87 2.58 -10.46
CA SER A 129 3.54 3.41 -11.45
C SER A 129 4.82 2.72 -11.91
N ASP A 130 5.19 2.90 -13.16
CA ASP A 130 6.48 2.48 -13.72
C ASP A 130 7.54 3.59 -13.65
N LYS A 131 7.14 4.80 -13.22
CA LYS A 131 8.00 5.99 -13.16
C LYS A 131 8.29 6.38 -11.71
N VAL A 132 9.50 6.85 -11.51
CA VAL A 132 9.90 7.52 -10.27
C VAL A 132 9.35 8.94 -10.27
N VAL A 133 8.72 9.35 -9.18
CA VAL A 133 8.19 10.71 -8.98
C VAL A 133 8.56 11.16 -7.57
N ASP A 134 9.16 12.34 -7.43
CA ASP A 134 9.66 12.88 -6.15
C ASP A 134 8.61 12.87 -5.02
N ARG A 135 7.35 13.10 -5.36
CA ARG A 135 6.25 13.08 -4.38
C ARG A 135 6.01 11.71 -3.73
N GLN A 136 6.50 10.62 -4.35
CA GLN A 136 6.32 9.25 -3.83
C GLN A 136 7.11 8.98 -2.55
N THR A 137 8.11 9.80 -2.27
CA THR A 137 9.03 9.59 -1.13
C THR A 137 8.81 10.54 0.03
N ARG A 138 7.84 11.45 -0.08
CA ARG A 138 7.63 12.53 0.90
C ARG A 138 7.52 12.04 2.34
N HIS A 139 6.75 10.99 2.57
CA HIS A 139 6.57 10.43 3.92
C HIS A 139 7.81 9.68 4.40
N LEU A 140 8.49 8.98 3.48
CA LEU A 140 9.73 8.25 3.77
C LEU A 140 10.96 9.16 4.01
N GLN A 141 10.86 10.45 3.66
CA GLN A 141 11.89 11.48 3.89
C GLN A 141 11.55 12.39 5.08
N ASN A 142 10.40 12.20 5.72
CA ASN A 142 9.99 12.98 6.86
C ASN A 142 10.74 12.51 8.12
N GLU A 143 11.69 13.30 8.59
CA GLU A 143 12.52 12.98 9.76
C GLU A 143 11.68 12.75 11.03
N ASP A 144 10.64 13.56 11.25
CA ASP A 144 9.76 13.40 12.41
C ASP A 144 9.03 12.05 12.37
N PHE A 145 8.59 11.61 11.20
CA PHE A 145 7.95 10.31 11.02
C PHE A 145 8.95 9.15 11.25
N ILE A 146 10.16 9.27 10.70
CA ILE A 146 11.23 8.28 10.90
C ILE A 146 11.60 8.17 12.39
N ASN A 147 11.73 9.32 13.08
CA ASN A 147 12.00 9.35 14.51
C ASN A 147 10.87 8.71 15.31
N TYR A 148 9.63 9.05 15.00
CA TYR A 148 8.46 8.43 15.62
C TYR A 148 8.47 6.90 15.49
N VAL A 149 8.74 6.38 14.28
CA VAL A 149 8.83 4.94 14.04
C VAL A 149 9.98 4.32 14.86
N SER A 150 11.12 4.97 14.86
CA SER A 150 12.31 4.49 15.57
C SER A 150 12.11 4.40 17.09
N GLU A 151 11.36 5.35 17.66
CA GLU A 151 11.06 5.40 19.11
C GLU A 151 9.95 4.41 19.52
N ASN A 152 8.95 4.22 18.67
CA ASN A 152 7.75 3.43 19.04
C ASN A 152 7.82 1.97 18.58
N PHE A 153 8.71 1.62 17.63
CA PHE A 153 8.86 0.27 17.11
C PHE A 153 10.32 -0.20 17.18
N ALA A 154 11.15 0.25 16.23
CA ALA A 154 12.58 -0.02 16.19
C ALA A 154 13.26 0.96 15.20
N PRO A 155 14.59 1.18 15.31
CA PRO A 155 15.33 2.02 14.39
C PRO A 155 15.06 1.70 12.93
N VAL A 156 14.75 2.72 12.13
CA VAL A 156 14.49 2.56 10.70
C VAL A 156 15.78 2.25 9.97
N LYS A 157 15.86 1.06 9.40
CA LYS A 157 17.02 0.57 8.66
C LYS A 157 17.01 0.97 7.21
N LYS A 158 15.81 0.94 6.60
CA LYS A 158 15.61 1.27 5.19
C LYS A 158 14.24 1.88 4.96
N CYS A 159 14.21 2.81 4.00
CA CYS A 159 13.01 3.31 3.36
C CYS A 159 13.01 2.86 1.90
N CYS A 160 11.92 2.28 1.43
CA CYS A 160 11.81 1.72 0.10
C CYS A 160 10.53 2.17 -0.58
N VAL A 161 10.55 2.28 -1.91
CA VAL A 161 9.35 2.40 -2.75
C VAL A 161 9.20 1.11 -3.54
N ILE A 162 8.04 0.47 -3.44
CA ILE A 162 7.68 -0.69 -4.27
C ILE A 162 6.83 -0.17 -5.44
N TYR A 163 7.27 -0.42 -6.68
CA TYR A 163 6.62 0.10 -7.88
C TYR A 163 6.78 -0.84 -9.08
N ASN A 164 6.16 -0.55 -10.20
CA ASN A 164 6.19 -1.43 -11.38
C ASN A 164 7.43 -1.21 -12.27
N GLY A 165 8.27 -0.21 -11.98
CA GLY A 165 9.45 0.09 -12.77
C GLY A 165 10.66 -0.79 -12.47
N GLN A 166 11.79 -0.46 -13.10
CA GLN A 166 13.06 -1.17 -12.89
C GLN A 166 13.68 -0.78 -11.54
N PRO A 167 14.25 -1.74 -10.80
CA PRO A 167 14.92 -1.45 -9.53
C PRO A 167 15.99 -0.36 -9.70
N THR A 168 15.95 0.62 -8.83
CA THR A 168 16.94 1.72 -8.81
C THR A 168 17.12 2.23 -7.39
N LYS A 169 18.10 3.11 -7.19
CA LYS A 169 18.32 3.79 -5.92
C LYS A 169 18.47 5.29 -6.18
N ILE A 170 17.71 6.07 -5.43
CA ILE A 170 17.77 7.53 -5.49
C ILE A 170 17.95 8.03 -4.06
N ASP A 171 19.03 8.77 -3.84
CA ASP A 171 19.45 9.20 -2.51
C ASP A 171 19.55 8.01 -1.52
N SER A 172 18.81 8.04 -0.43
CA SER A 172 18.78 6.99 0.59
C SER A 172 17.64 5.97 0.38
N ILE A 173 16.83 6.12 -0.67
CA ILE A 173 15.63 5.31 -0.91
C ILE A 173 15.88 4.27 -1.99
N ASP A 174 15.59 3.02 -1.66
CA ASP A 174 15.66 1.90 -2.60
C ASP A 174 14.30 1.76 -3.32
N TYR A 175 14.31 1.79 -4.65
CA TYR A 175 13.13 1.53 -5.48
C TYR A 175 13.14 0.07 -5.92
N LEU A 176 12.12 -0.67 -5.51
CA LEU A 176 12.00 -2.10 -5.71
C LEU A 176 10.91 -2.40 -6.75
N ASN A 177 11.19 -3.31 -7.66
CA ASN A 177 10.15 -3.78 -8.56
C ASN A 177 9.14 -4.67 -7.82
N ALA A 178 7.84 -4.41 -7.99
CA ALA A 178 6.76 -5.07 -7.26
C ALA A 178 6.74 -6.59 -7.48
N GLU A 179 6.92 -7.06 -8.72
CA GLU A 179 6.95 -8.49 -9.03
C GLU A 179 8.14 -9.17 -8.36
N LYS A 180 9.34 -8.57 -8.45
CA LYS A 180 10.53 -9.10 -7.80
C LYS A 180 10.41 -9.11 -6.28
N PHE A 181 9.78 -8.07 -5.70
CA PHE A 181 9.51 -8.03 -4.27
C PHE A 181 8.60 -9.20 -3.85
N LEU A 182 7.50 -9.42 -4.58
CA LEU A 182 6.58 -10.53 -4.31
C LEU A 182 7.28 -11.89 -4.42
N MET A 183 8.21 -12.06 -5.36
CA MET A 183 9.01 -13.29 -5.46
C MET A 183 9.94 -13.52 -4.26
N THR A 184 10.28 -12.50 -3.49
CA THR A 184 11.13 -12.63 -2.29
C THR A 184 10.33 -12.96 -1.03
N VAL A 185 9.02 -12.74 -1.04
CA VAL A 185 8.12 -13.04 0.08
C VAL A 185 7.32 -14.34 -0.13
N HIS A 186 7.57 -15.04 -1.21
CA HIS A 186 7.12 -16.40 -1.50
C HIS A 186 8.28 -17.38 -1.47
#